data_c54d2b4cf5cdbe75b007bb06e46944d1
#
_entry.id   c54d2b4cf5cdbe75b007bb06e46944d1
#
_cell.length_a   1.000
_cell.length_b   1.000
_cell.length_c   1.000
_cell.angle_alpha   90.00
_cell.angle_beta   90.00
_cell.angle_gamma   90.00
#
_symmetry.space_group_name_H-M   'P 1'
#
loop_
_entity.id
_entity.type
_entity.pdbx_description
1 polymer ?
#
loop_
_entity_poly.entity_id
_entity_poly.type
_entity_poly.pdbx_seq_one_letter_code
_entity_poly.pdbx_strand_id
1 'polypeptide(L)'
;MKRRGFSLPHRGFSRADWVGDGVVTVVLGLVVIAGVFLPWANVSTGREVNLSAHAARGINVALATPWGLPVLALAALVVVAGVSMTVCRPLRLWVVPCLGVSLAGLAMTLVCFSAGWHVWEPLRPGLGLYLATLGGILLMPTGLASAMVAYILTSPAIMERVRARTAARNAAAGEATP
;
A
#
# COMPACT_ATOMS: atom_id res chain seq x y z
N MET A 1 -35.24 25.15 16.52
CA MET A 1 -34.46 24.29 15.61
C MET A 1 -33.11 23.95 16.24
N LYS A 2 -32.95 22.77 16.85
CA LYS A 2 -31.70 22.29 17.43
C LYS A 2 -30.75 21.84 16.28
N ARG A 3 -29.70 22.62 15.99
CA ARG A 3 -28.63 22.19 15.11
C ARG A 3 -27.94 20.97 15.75
N ARG A 4 -28.21 19.77 15.22
CA ARG A 4 -27.43 18.59 15.55
C ARG A 4 -26.01 18.85 15.05
N GLY A 5 -25.11 19.22 15.96
CA GLY A 5 -23.69 19.29 15.66
C GLY A 5 -23.20 17.92 15.27
N PHE A 6 -22.81 17.79 14.02
CA PHE A 6 -22.13 16.58 13.50
C PHE A 6 -20.77 16.48 14.21
N SER A 7 -20.73 15.77 15.34
CA SER A 7 -19.49 15.46 16.02
C SER A 7 -18.79 14.36 15.24
N LEU A 8 -17.85 14.74 14.38
CA LEU A 8 -16.90 13.78 13.84
C LEU A 8 -16.22 13.05 15.01
N PRO A 9 -16.18 11.71 15.00
CA PRO A 9 -15.48 10.96 16.01
C PRO A 9 -13.98 11.31 15.91
N HIS A 10 -13.48 12.16 16.82
CA HIS A 10 -12.07 12.48 16.97
C HIS A 10 -11.35 11.27 17.59
N ARG A 11 -11.22 10.18 16.84
CA ARG A 11 -10.15 9.22 17.09
C ARG A 11 -8.86 9.92 16.66
N GLY A 12 -8.13 10.47 17.61
CA GLY A 12 -6.76 10.92 17.34
C GLY A 12 -5.97 9.74 16.78
N PHE A 13 -5.29 9.96 15.67
CA PHE A 13 -4.39 8.96 15.10
C PHE A 13 -3.45 8.45 16.19
N SER A 14 -3.46 7.14 16.38
CA SER A 14 -2.70 6.46 17.43
C SER A 14 -1.52 5.69 16.82
N ARG A 15 -0.59 5.25 17.66
CA ARG A 15 0.47 4.34 17.24
C ARG A 15 -0.10 3.04 16.62
N ALA A 16 -1.28 2.62 17.08
CA ALA A 16 -1.95 1.44 16.55
C ALA A 16 -2.34 1.61 15.07
N ASP A 17 -2.79 2.81 14.68
CA ASP A 17 -3.12 3.11 13.28
C ASP A 17 -1.86 3.03 12.40
N TRP A 18 -0.71 3.54 12.90
CA TRP A 18 0.58 3.47 12.22
C TRP A 18 1.05 2.03 12.00
N VAL A 19 0.92 1.18 13.02
CA VAL A 19 1.27 -0.26 12.91
C VAL A 19 0.31 -0.96 11.94
N GLY A 20 -0.98 -0.61 11.96
CA GLY A 20 -1.98 -1.11 11.02
C GLY A 20 -1.62 -0.82 9.57
N ASP A 21 -1.23 0.42 9.27
CA ASP A 21 -0.78 0.84 7.94
C ASP A 21 0.46 0.05 7.49
N GLY A 22 1.41 -0.17 8.39
CA GLY A 22 2.59 -0.99 8.12
C GLY A 22 2.24 -2.44 7.77
N VAL A 23 1.34 -3.07 8.52
CA VAL A 23 0.86 -4.44 8.26
C VAL A 23 0.17 -4.52 6.90
N VAL A 24 -0.73 -3.59 6.59
CA VAL A 24 -1.42 -3.53 5.29
C VAL A 24 -0.40 -3.38 4.15
N THR A 25 0.58 -2.52 4.31
CA THR A 25 1.65 -2.31 3.32
C THR A 25 2.44 -3.60 3.07
N VAL A 26 2.80 -4.35 4.13
CA VAL A 26 3.49 -5.65 4.01
C VAL A 26 2.62 -6.65 3.26
N VAL A 27 1.34 -6.78 3.64
CA VAL A 27 0.42 -7.74 3.00
C VAL A 27 0.27 -7.43 1.51
N LEU A 28 0.07 -6.17 1.15
CA LEU A 28 -0.05 -5.76 -0.25
C LEU A 28 1.26 -6.02 -1.03
N GLY A 29 2.41 -5.73 -0.44
CA GLY A 29 3.70 -6.04 -1.04
C GLY A 29 3.89 -7.55 -1.29
N LEU A 30 3.49 -8.40 -0.35
CA LEU A 30 3.52 -9.85 -0.49
C LEU A 30 2.54 -10.35 -1.56
N VAL A 31 1.36 -9.74 -1.68
CA VAL A 31 0.41 -10.06 -2.77
C VAL A 31 1.00 -9.75 -4.13
N VAL A 32 1.70 -8.60 -4.28
CA VAL A 32 2.40 -8.27 -5.52
C VAL A 32 3.51 -9.29 -5.80
N ILE A 33 4.33 -9.64 -4.82
CA ILE A 33 5.37 -10.66 -4.95
C ILE A 33 4.76 -11.99 -5.42
N ALA A 34 3.70 -12.46 -4.77
CA ALA A 34 2.99 -13.66 -5.18
C ALA A 34 2.48 -13.55 -6.63
N GLY A 35 1.93 -12.39 -7.01
CA GLY A 35 1.51 -12.09 -8.37
C GLY A 35 2.65 -12.20 -9.40
N VAL A 36 3.88 -11.82 -9.05
CA VAL A 36 5.04 -11.95 -9.94
C VAL A 36 5.38 -13.42 -10.21
N PHE A 37 5.16 -14.32 -9.25
CA PHE A 37 5.43 -15.76 -9.40
C PHE A 37 4.28 -16.54 -10.05
N LEU A 38 3.12 -15.93 -10.24
CA LEU A 38 1.98 -16.52 -10.93
C LEU A 38 2.04 -16.24 -12.44
N PRO A 39 1.34 -17.03 -13.29
CA PRO A 39 1.34 -16.82 -14.72
C PRO A 39 0.75 -15.44 -15.09
N TRP A 40 1.51 -14.67 -15.89
CA TRP A 40 1.11 -13.34 -16.35
C TRP A 40 0.32 -13.37 -17.65
N ALA A 41 0.42 -14.45 -18.42
CA ALA A 41 -0.29 -14.63 -19.67
C ALA A 41 -0.78 -16.06 -19.84
N ASN A 42 -1.95 -16.21 -20.44
CA ASN A 42 -2.55 -17.48 -20.83
C ASN A 42 -2.76 -17.50 -22.35
N VAL A 43 -2.43 -18.62 -23.00
CA VAL A 43 -2.69 -18.79 -24.45
C VAL A 43 -4.15 -19.17 -24.68
N SER A 44 -4.86 -18.39 -25.47
CA SER A 44 -6.30 -18.56 -25.69
C SER A 44 -6.67 -19.58 -26.78
N THR A 45 -5.71 -20.21 -27.43
CA THR A 45 -5.95 -21.19 -28.46
C THR A 45 -6.12 -22.57 -27.86
N GLY A 46 -7.33 -23.06 -27.63
CA GLY A 46 -7.80 -24.42 -27.32
C GLY A 46 -6.85 -25.58 -27.05
N ARG A 47 -5.57 -25.39 -27.17
CA ARG A 47 -4.45 -26.15 -26.64
C ARG A 47 -3.97 -25.35 -25.43
N GLU A 48 -4.27 -25.82 -24.25
CA GLU A 48 -3.62 -25.38 -23.03
C GLU A 48 -2.12 -25.58 -23.12
N VAL A 49 -1.44 -24.72 -23.86
CA VAL A 49 -0.01 -24.52 -23.69
C VAL A 49 0.10 -23.76 -22.39
N ASN A 50 0.03 -24.53 -21.34
CA ASN A 50 0.16 -24.08 -19.98
C ASN A 50 1.54 -23.41 -19.87
N LEU A 51 1.62 -22.08 -20.00
CA LEU A 51 2.83 -21.31 -19.69
C LEU A 51 3.26 -21.61 -18.26
N SER A 52 2.34 -22.08 -17.40
CA SER A 52 2.64 -22.67 -16.10
C SER A 52 3.47 -23.96 -16.21
N ALA A 53 3.36 -24.74 -17.28
CA ALA A 53 4.22 -25.92 -17.51
C ALA A 53 5.68 -25.53 -17.84
N HIS A 54 5.92 -24.31 -18.34
CA HIS A 54 7.26 -23.76 -18.47
C HIS A 54 7.73 -23.13 -17.14
N ALA A 55 6.84 -22.61 -16.30
CA ALA A 55 7.14 -22.20 -14.94
C ALA A 55 7.50 -23.41 -14.05
N ALA A 56 6.87 -24.56 -14.27
CA ALA A 56 7.26 -25.83 -13.62
C ALA A 56 8.68 -26.31 -13.99
N ARG A 57 9.26 -25.80 -15.07
CA ARG A 57 10.67 -25.99 -15.44
C ARG A 57 11.62 -24.95 -14.86
N GLY A 58 11.20 -24.16 -13.88
CA GLY A 58 12.07 -23.26 -13.13
C GLY A 58 12.39 -21.92 -13.80
N ILE A 59 11.83 -21.64 -14.98
CA ILE A 59 11.97 -20.34 -15.63
C ILE A 59 10.65 -19.60 -15.47
N ASN A 60 10.60 -18.74 -14.47
CA ASN A 60 9.45 -17.89 -14.26
C ASN A 60 9.37 -16.88 -15.42
N VAL A 61 8.34 -16.99 -16.26
CA VAL A 61 8.18 -16.12 -17.44
C VAL A 61 8.17 -14.64 -17.02
N ALA A 62 7.66 -14.33 -15.83
CA ALA A 62 7.70 -12.97 -15.29
C ALA A 62 9.14 -12.50 -15.03
N LEU A 63 10.03 -13.37 -14.58
CA LEU A 63 11.45 -13.03 -14.37
C LEU A 63 12.26 -13.07 -15.68
N ALA A 64 11.82 -13.83 -16.68
CA ALA A 64 12.41 -13.84 -18.02
C ALA A 64 11.99 -12.61 -18.86
N THR A 65 10.95 -11.88 -18.46
CA THR A 65 10.54 -10.63 -19.10
C THR A 65 11.20 -9.44 -18.42
N PRO A 66 11.53 -8.36 -19.16
CA PRO A 66 12.12 -7.14 -18.58
C PRO A 66 11.21 -6.45 -17.56
N TRP A 67 9.95 -6.87 -17.45
CA TRP A 67 8.93 -6.25 -16.61
C TRP A 67 8.83 -6.85 -15.20
N GLY A 68 9.11 -8.13 -15.03
CA GLY A 68 8.92 -8.82 -13.76
C GLY A 68 9.94 -8.45 -12.68
N LEU A 69 11.21 -8.30 -13.06
CA LEU A 69 12.28 -7.91 -12.13
C LEU A 69 12.07 -6.54 -11.47
N PRO A 70 11.74 -5.46 -12.22
CA PRO A 70 11.43 -4.17 -11.61
C PRO A 70 10.25 -4.23 -10.63
N VAL A 71 9.18 -4.95 -10.98
CA VAL A 71 8.00 -5.12 -10.10
C VAL A 71 8.39 -5.87 -8.83
N LEU A 72 9.18 -6.94 -8.94
CA LEU A 72 9.67 -7.69 -7.78
C LEU A 72 10.55 -6.83 -6.86
N ALA A 73 11.49 -6.07 -7.44
CA ALA A 73 12.36 -5.18 -6.67
C ALA A 73 11.57 -4.10 -5.92
N LEU A 74 10.61 -3.45 -6.60
CA LEU A 74 9.74 -2.46 -5.98
C LEU A 74 8.88 -3.08 -4.87
N ALA A 75 8.32 -4.28 -5.09
CA ALA A 75 7.52 -4.97 -4.09
C ALA A 75 8.36 -5.36 -2.86
N ALA A 76 9.59 -5.79 -3.04
CA ALA A 76 10.52 -6.06 -1.94
C ALA A 76 10.82 -4.80 -1.12
N LEU A 77 11.06 -3.65 -1.77
CA LEU A 77 11.25 -2.37 -1.09
C LEU A 77 10.01 -1.95 -0.30
N VAL A 78 8.81 -2.17 -0.85
CA VAL A 78 7.53 -1.90 -0.17
C VAL A 78 7.38 -2.78 1.08
N VAL A 79 7.72 -4.07 1.01
CA VAL A 79 7.69 -4.97 2.17
C VAL A 79 8.66 -4.50 3.25
N VAL A 80 9.89 -4.13 2.89
CA VAL A 80 10.88 -3.59 3.83
C VAL A 80 10.38 -2.30 4.47
N ALA A 81 9.78 -1.40 3.71
CA ALA A 81 9.18 -0.18 4.24
C ALA A 81 8.04 -0.49 5.22
N GLY A 82 7.12 -1.39 4.87
CA GLY A 82 6.02 -1.80 5.74
C GLY A 82 6.49 -2.46 7.04
N VAL A 83 7.47 -3.38 6.98
CA VAL A 83 8.09 -3.97 8.19
C VAL A 83 8.73 -2.89 9.05
N SER A 84 9.46 -1.96 8.44
CA SER A 84 10.07 -0.85 9.16
C SER A 84 9.02 0.02 9.86
N MET A 85 7.86 0.25 9.25
CA MET A 85 6.74 0.98 9.87
C MET A 85 6.16 0.25 11.07
N THR A 86 6.10 -1.08 11.07
CA THR A 86 5.60 -1.85 12.21
C THR A 86 6.55 -1.81 13.41
N VAL A 87 7.85 -1.84 13.16
CA VAL A 87 8.90 -1.93 14.20
C VAL A 87 9.29 -0.55 14.72
N CYS A 88 9.48 0.42 13.84
CA CYS A 88 10.00 1.73 14.19
C CYS A 88 8.90 2.70 14.64
N ARG A 89 9.29 3.68 15.45
CA ARG A 89 8.41 4.79 15.81
C ARG A 89 8.26 5.75 14.62
N PRO A 90 7.09 6.35 14.42
CA PRO A 90 6.92 7.32 13.36
C PRO A 90 7.82 8.54 13.62
N LEU A 91 8.64 8.86 12.63
CA LEU A 91 9.50 10.03 12.61
C LEU A 91 9.04 10.94 11.47
N ARG A 92 9.31 12.24 11.57
CA ARG A 92 8.95 13.20 10.52
C ARG A 92 9.54 12.83 9.14
N LEU A 93 10.71 12.20 9.14
CA LEU A 93 11.36 11.71 7.92
C LEU A 93 10.59 10.56 7.23
N TRP A 94 9.68 9.88 7.94
CA TRP A 94 8.89 8.78 7.38
C TRP A 94 7.86 9.20 6.34
N VAL A 95 7.54 10.48 6.24
CA VAL A 95 6.69 10.99 5.15
C VAL A 95 7.29 10.64 3.78
N VAL A 96 8.61 10.74 3.63
CA VAL A 96 9.31 10.47 2.37
C VAL A 96 9.21 8.99 1.96
N PRO A 97 9.59 8.00 2.79
CA PRO A 97 9.42 6.59 2.43
C PRO A 97 7.95 6.17 2.25
N CYS A 98 7.00 6.75 2.98
CA CYS A 98 5.57 6.49 2.77
C CYS A 98 5.09 6.99 1.39
N LEU A 99 5.53 8.19 0.97
CA LEU A 99 5.30 8.66 -0.40
C LEU A 99 6.01 7.76 -1.43
N GLY A 100 7.19 7.25 -1.09
CA GLY A 100 7.90 6.25 -1.89
C GLY A 100 7.07 4.98 -2.11
N VAL A 101 6.36 4.49 -1.10
CA VAL A 101 5.41 3.35 -1.24
C VAL A 101 4.30 3.68 -2.23
N SER A 102 3.72 4.89 -2.16
CA SER A 102 2.68 5.32 -3.10
C SER A 102 3.21 5.40 -4.54
N LEU A 103 4.40 5.97 -4.73
CA LEU A 103 5.04 6.06 -6.04
C LEU A 103 5.44 4.68 -6.58
N ALA A 104 5.91 3.77 -5.72
CA ALA A 104 6.18 2.38 -6.09
C ALA A 104 4.90 1.67 -6.56
N GLY A 105 3.78 1.86 -5.87
CA GLY A 105 2.47 1.35 -6.29
C GLY A 105 2.06 1.86 -7.66
N LEU A 106 2.24 3.17 -7.92
CA LEU A 106 1.99 3.77 -9.22
C LEU A 106 2.89 3.16 -10.31
N ALA A 107 4.19 3.08 -10.05
CA ALA A 107 5.16 2.52 -11.00
C ALA A 107 4.84 1.06 -11.32
N MET A 108 4.53 0.23 -10.32
CA MET A 108 4.11 -1.17 -10.52
C MET A 108 2.86 -1.25 -11.38
N THR A 109 1.84 -0.42 -11.09
CA THR A 109 0.60 -0.37 -11.86
C THR A 109 0.86 -0.03 -13.33
N LEU A 110 1.69 1.00 -13.58
CA LEU A 110 2.03 1.41 -14.95
C LEU A 110 2.82 0.32 -15.69
N VAL A 111 3.77 -0.34 -15.02
CA VAL A 111 4.54 -1.46 -15.59
C VAL A 111 3.63 -2.63 -15.92
N CYS A 112 2.74 -3.03 -14.99
CA CYS A 112 1.81 -4.12 -15.22
C CYS A 112 0.79 -3.79 -16.33
N PHE A 113 0.31 -2.54 -16.39
CA PHE A 113 -0.58 -2.10 -17.45
C PHE A 113 0.10 -2.11 -18.82
N SER A 114 1.35 -1.62 -18.88
CA SER A 114 2.17 -1.66 -20.09
C SER A 114 2.44 -3.10 -20.54
N ALA A 115 2.78 -3.99 -19.61
CA ALA A 115 2.95 -5.41 -19.90
C ALA A 115 1.66 -6.04 -20.42
N GLY A 116 0.50 -5.73 -19.80
CA GLY A 116 -0.80 -6.19 -20.24
C GLY A 116 -1.13 -5.72 -21.66
N TRP A 117 -0.80 -4.48 -21.99
CA TRP A 117 -1.03 -3.92 -23.32
C TRP A 117 -0.23 -4.65 -24.41
N HIS A 118 0.98 -5.09 -24.11
CA HIS A 118 1.85 -5.82 -25.06
C HIS A 118 1.47 -7.32 -25.20
N VAL A 119 0.68 -7.85 -24.22
CA VAL A 119 0.22 -9.24 -24.20
C VAL A 119 -1.10 -9.41 -24.98
N TRP A 120 -1.69 -8.32 -25.49
CA TRP A 120 -2.96 -8.34 -26.19
C TRP A 120 -2.84 -9.02 -27.56
N GLU A 121 -3.51 -10.17 -27.70
CA GLU A 121 -3.64 -11.04 -28.89
C GLU A 121 -2.36 -11.80 -29.34
N PRO A 122 -2.37 -13.11 -29.29
CA PRO A 122 -3.47 -14.06 -28.95
C PRO A 122 -3.50 -14.45 -27.45
N LEU A 123 -2.79 -13.71 -26.61
CA LEU A 123 -2.62 -14.01 -25.19
C LEU A 123 -3.69 -13.31 -24.35
N ARG A 124 -4.18 -13.97 -23.30
CA ARG A 124 -5.04 -13.34 -22.28
C ARG A 124 -4.22 -13.03 -21.03
N PRO A 125 -4.47 -11.88 -20.37
CA PRO A 125 -3.80 -11.58 -19.11
C PRO A 125 -4.09 -12.66 -18.08
N GLY A 126 -3.02 -13.14 -17.43
CA GLY A 126 -3.09 -14.17 -16.41
C GLY A 126 -3.36 -13.62 -15.01
N LEU A 127 -3.67 -14.50 -14.07
CA LEU A 127 -3.98 -14.16 -12.68
C LEU A 127 -2.85 -13.36 -12.00
N GLY A 128 -1.59 -13.69 -12.29
CA GLY A 128 -0.44 -12.99 -11.71
C GLY A 128 -0.39 -11.51 -12.08
N LEU A 129 -0.70 -11.18 -13.33
CA LEU A 129 -0.74 -9.79 -13.79
C LEU A 129 -1.87 -9.00 -13.10
N TYR A 130 -3.06 -9.61 -12.93
CA TYR A 130 -4.16 -8.99 -12.20
C TYR A 130 -3.82 -8.73 -10.73
N LEU A 131 -3.22 -9.71 -10.03
CA LEU A 131 -2.83 -9.56 -8.63
C LEU A 131 -1.75 -8.50 -8.45
N ALA A 132 -0.74 -8.46 -9.31
CA ALA A 132 0.30 -7.45 -9.27
C ALA A 132 -0.26 -6.04 -9.53
N THR A 133 -1.15 -5.91 -10.52
CA THR A 133 -1.81 -4.63 -10.84
C THR A 133 -2.70 -4.16 -9.68
N LEU A 134 -3.54 -5.05 -9.15
CA LEU A 134 -4.44 -4.72 -8.03
C LEU A 134 -3.64 -4.33 -6.79
N GLY A 135 -2.59 -5.08 -6.47
CA GLY A 135 -1.69 -4.75 -5.36
C GLY A 135 -1.04 -3.38 -5.54
N GLY A 136 -0.56 -3.06 -6.74
CA GLY A 136 -0.01 -1.75 -7.07
C GLY A 136 -1.02 -0.62 -6.90
N ILE A 137 -2.26 -0.79 -7.40
CA ILE A 137 -3.34 0.20 -7.25
C ILE A 137 -3.66 0.45 -5.77
N LEU A 138 -3.72 -0.60 -4.95
CA LEU A 138 -4.04 -0.47 -3.53
C LEU A 138 -2.88 0.12 -2.71
N LEU A 139 -1.63 -0.05 -3.15
CA LEU A 139 -0.47 0.57 -2.51
C LEU A 139 -0.45 2.10 -2.64
N MET A 140 -1.03 2.66 -3.70
CA MET A 140 -1.06 4.12 -3.90
C MET A 140 -1.80 4.85 -2.77
N PRO A 141 -3.09 4.55 -2.48
CA PRO A 141 -3.79 5.22 -1.38
C PRO A 141 -3.20 4.84 -0.01
N THR A 142 -2.71 3.60 0.17
CA THR A 142 -2.09 3.16 1.43
C THR A 142 -0.85 3.99 1.74
N GLY A 143 0.07 4.15 0.80
CA GLY A 143 1.27 4.96 0.98
C GLY A 143 0.94 6.44 1.26
N LEU A 144 -0.08 7.00 0.59
CA LEU A 144 -0.52 8.37 0.81
C LEU A 144 -1.15 8.54 2.20
N ALA A 145 -2.00 7.60 2.62
CA ALA A 145 -2.61 7.60 3.96
C ALA A 145 -1.54 7.52 5.04
N SER A 146 -0.57 6.60 4.89
CA SER A 146 0.56 6.46 5.83
C SER A 146 1.43 7.72 5.89
N ALA A 147 1.67 8.39 4.76
CA ALA A 147 2.39 9.67 4.73
C ALA A 147 1.63 10.75 5.50
N MET A 148 0.32 10.81 5.34
CA MET A 148 -0.54 11.75 6.07
C MET A 148 -0.53 11.47 7.58
N VAL A 149 -0.63 10.19 7.99
CA VAL A 149 -0.52 9.77 9.40
C VAL A 149 0.84 10.15 9.97
N ALA A 150 1.94 9.85 9.27
CA ALA A 150 3.28 10.22 9.69
C ALA A 150 3.42 11.74 9.87
N TYR A 151 2.90 12.53 8.95
CA TYR A 151 2.90 13.98 9.03
C TYR A 151 2.12 14.50 10.25
N ILE A 152 0.91 13.97 10.49
CA ILE A 152 0.06 14.36 11.63
C ILE A 152 0.74 14.03 12.96
N LEU A 153 1.27 12.80 13.10
CA LEU A 153 1.90 12.33 14.34
C LEU A 153 3.21 13.06 14.67
N THR A 154 3.87 13.61 13.67
CA THR A 154 5.19 14.26 13.85
C THR A 154 5.16 15.78 13.72
N SER A 155 4.02 16.38 13.35
CA SER A 155 3.90 17.83 13.23
C SER A 155 3.73 18.50 14.58
N PRO A 156 4.71 19.34 15.05
CA PRO A 156 4.62 20.02 16.34
C PRO A 156 3.39 20.93 16.43
N ALA A 157 3.06 21.66 15.38
CA ALA A 157 1.92 22.56 15.35
C ALA A 157 0.57 21.85 15.52
N ILE A 158 0.44 20.63 14.95
CA ILE A 158 -0.77 19.81 15.12
C ILE A 158 -0.81 19.25 16.54
N MET A 159 0.30 18.78 17.07
CA MET A 159 0.37 18.23 18.43
C MET A 159 0.08 19.30 19.49
N GLU A 160 0.55 20.52 19.34
CA GLU A 160 0.21 21.64 20.22
C GLU A 160 -1.29 21.96 20.19
N ARG A 161 -1.88 22.01 19.02
CA ARG A 161 -3.34 22.22 18.87
C ARG A 161 -4.15 21.10 19.53
N VAL A 162 -3.72 19.85 19.37
CA VAL A 162 -4.36 18.70 20.01
C VAL A 162 -4.23 18.81 21.54
N ARG A 163 -3.03 19.11 22.06
CA ARG A 163 -2.81 19.30 23.50
C ARG A 163 -3.65 20.45 24.08
N ALA A 164 -3.69 21.59 23.40
CA ALA A 164 -4.48 22.74 23.84
C ALA A 164 -5.98 22.40 23.88
N ARG A 165 -6.50 21.70 22.87
CA ARG A 165 -7.92 21.27 22.84
C ARG A 165 -8.22 20.23 23.93
N THR A 166 -7.30 19.31 24.20
CA THR A 166 -7.48 18.31 25.26
C THR A 166 -7.47 18.98 26.65
N ALA A 167 -6.56 19.93 26.86
CA ALA A 167 -6.49 20.71 28.10
C ALA A 167 -7.79 21.53 28.34
N ALA A 168 -8.28 22.22 27.30
CA ALA A 168 -9.51 22.98 27.38
C ALA A 168 -10.72 22.09 27.67
N ARG A 169 -10.77 20.88 27.08
CA ARG A 169 -11.84 19.92 27.34
C ARG A 169 -11.81 19.38 28.77
N ASN A 170 -10.62 19.09 29.29
CA ASN A 170 -10.45 18.61 30.66
C ASN A 170 -10.80 19.69 31.70
N ALA A 171 -10.46 20.96 31.42
CA ALA A 171 -10.86 22.09 32.26
C ALA A 171 -12.39 22.22 32.31
N ALA A 172 -13.05 22.18 31.13
CA ALA A 172 -14.53 22.25 31.08
C ALA A 172 -15.22 21.05 31.75
N ALA A 173 -14.59 19.86 31.73
CA ALA A 173 -15.13 18.69 32.42
C ALA A 173 -14.91 18.73 33.93
N GLY A 174 -13.81 19.36 34.40
CA GLY A 174 -13.53 19.57 35.82
C GLY A 174 -14.45 20.61 36.48
N GLU A 175 -14.90 21.60 35.73
CA GLU A 175 -15.88 22.60 36.19
C GLU A 175 -17.30 22.05 36.26
N ALA A 176 -17.61 20.94 35.60
CA ALA A 176 -18.93 20.31 35.55
C ALA A 176 -19.21 19.29 36.66
N THR A 177 -18.23 19.04 37.55
CA THR A 177 -18.40 18.18 38.75
C THR A 177 -18.57 19.06 39.97
N PRO A 178 -19.82 19.23 40.52
CA PRO A 178 -20.08 19.91 41.79
C PRO A 178 -19.60 19.10 42.97
#